data_2c6397865243dca211666535e7406b33
#
_entry.id   2c6397865243dca211666535e7406b33
#
_cell.length_a   1.000
_cell.length_b   1.000
_cell.length_c   1.000
_cell.angle_alpha   90.00
_cell.angle_beta   90.00
_cell.angle_gamma   90.00
#
_symmetry.space_group_name_H-M   'P 1'
#
loop_
_entity.id
_entity.type
_entity.pdbx_description
1 polymer ?
#
loop_
_entity_poly.entity_id
_entity_poly.type
_entity_poly.pdbx_seq_one_letter_code
_entity_poly.pdbx_strand_id
1 'polypeptide(L)'
;DLRMQYAFDHNFLLSLQFKGGYSMRQHRFYFRLPLIFRYNNLHEGYFKAEMGNGNHITTNRVARKFVDTNTPTDTISNYEFKNDYLKLTNHWRFNQHLAFEVGLVNHKRLAVNPAFYTSHGYPSSYKSSAPTIGIQWSPKGKRGPVLTLDYERGIKGLLGSNIDYERVEMDAQSIFYSSRRRSYSLRVGSGFYTRKGDHWDFVDYTNFHDNNIPGGWNDDWSGEFELLSSQWYNASDYYVRTNFTYEAPMLAVAWVPLIGRFIEKERLYISSLVVRHLHPYSELGYGVTTRLMTLGVFAAFHNASFDGIGCRFGFELFRNW
;
A
#
# COMPACT_ATOMS: atom_id res chain seq x y z
N ASP A 1 7.66 -1.26 16.64
CA ASP A 1 8.24 -2.06 15.56
C ASP A 1 9.45 -2.82 16.15
N LEU A 2 9.37 -4.14 16.07
CA LEU A 2 10.44 -5.04 16.51
C LEU A 2 11.00 -5.75 15.28
N ARG A 3 12.31 -5.69 15.09
CA ARG A 3 13.00 -6.38 13.98
C ARG A 3 14.03 -7.34 14.53
N MET A 4 13.97 -8.58 14.08
CA MET A 4 14.95 -9.62 14.41
C MET A 4 15.49 -10.21 13.11
N GLN A 5 16.79 -10.38 13.04
CA GLN A 5 17.44 -11.04 11.92
C GLN A 5 18.38 -12.09 12.44
N TYR A 6 18.32 -13.27 11.88
CA TYR A 6 19.21 -14.38 12.20
C TYR A 6 19.78 -14.98 10.91
N ALA A 7 21.09 -14.95 10.79
CA ALA A 7 21.81 -15.56 9.68
C ALA A 7 22.29 -16.97 10.11
N PHE A 8 21.79 -18.00 9.41
CA PHE A 8 22.25 -19.38 9.61
C PHE A 8 23.55 -19.63 8.87
N ASP A 9 23.72 -19.02 7.69
CA ASP A 9 24.87 -19.12 6.81
C ASP A 9 24.84 -17.93 5.82
N HIS A 10 25.89 -17.80 4.97
CA HIS A 10 25.97 -16.75 3.95
C HIS A 10 24.76 -16.71 2.98
N ASN A 11 24.09 -17.85 2.78
CA ASN A 11 22.94 -17.96 1.87
C ASN A 11 21.58 -17.98 2.57
N PHE A 12 21.52 -18.19 3.88
CA PHE A 12 20.28 -18.38 4.61
C PHE A 12 20.10 -17.30 5.69
N LEU A 13 19.09 -16.47 5.52
CA LEU A 13 18.77 -15.41 6.46
C LEU A 13 17.28 -15.44 6.79
N LEU A 14 16.97 -15.50 8.07
CA LEU A 14 15.63 -15.34 8.60
C LEU A 14 15.46 -13.92 9.12
N SER A 15 14.46 -13.21 8.62
CA SER A 15 14.08 -11.89 9.09
C SER A 15 12.64 -11.91 9.57
N LEU A 16 12.43 -11.51 10.80
CA LEU A 16 11.13 -11.35 11.43
C LEU A 16 10.93 -9.88 11.77
N GLN A 17 9.81 -9.31 11.38
CA GLN A 17 9.43 -7.97 11.76
C GLN A 17 8.05 -8.03 12.40
N PHE A 18 7.91 -7.47 13.58
CA PHE A 18 6.61 -7.30 14.23
C PHE A 18 6.25 -5.82 14.25
N LYS A 19 5.14 -5.48 13.63
CA LYS A 19 4.52 -4.16 13.71
C LYS A 19 3.20 -4.29 14.44
N GLY A 20 3.05 -3.58 15.54
CA GLY A 20 1.80 -3.56 16.31
C GLY A 20 1.47 -2.15 16.77
N GLY A 21 0.19 -1.90 16.93
CA GLY A 21 -0.31 -0.62 17.41
C GLY A 21 -1.72 -0.74 17.96
N TYR A 22 -2.12 0.27 18.71
CA TYR A 22 -3.47 0.39 19.24
C TYR A 22 -4.17 1.61 18.68
N SER A 23 -5.30 1.40 18.04
CA SER A 23 -6.14 2.48 17.54
C SER A 23 -7.05 2.96 18.67
N MET A 24 -6.79 4.15 19.20
CA MET A 24 -7.62 4.77 20.24
C MET A 24 -9.04 5.04 19.75
N ARG A 25 -9.20 5.45 18.49
CA ARG A 25 -10.51 5.73 17.88
C ARG A 25 -11.38 4.49 17.76
N GLN A 26 -10.76 3.33 17.47
CA GLN A 26 -11.47 2.06 17.25
C GLN A 26 -11.40 1.12 18.46
N HIS A 27 -10.68 1.52 19.51
CA HIS A 27 -10.42 0.74 20.73
C HIS A 27 -9.94 -0.68 20.44
N ARG A 28 -9.01 -0.82 19.45
CA ARG A 28 -8.54 -2.13 18.97
C ARG A 28 -7.05 -2.19 18.77
N PHE A 29 -6.51 -3.37 19.01
CA PHE A 29 -5.15 -3.73 18.70
C PHE A 29 -5.05 -4.24 17.27
N TYR A 30 -4.04 -3.78 16.52
CA TYR A 30 -3.70 -4.28 15.20
C TYR A 30 -2.25 -4.73 15.17
N PHE A 31 -1.97 -5.74 14.37
CA PHE A 31 -0.60 -6.19 14.15
C PHE A 31 -0.38 -6.63 12.70
N ARG A 32 0.88 -6.57 12.31
CA ARG A 32 1.41 -7.12 11.07
C ARG A 32 2.72 -7.84 11.39
N LEU A 33 2.85 -9.08 10.92
CA LEU A 33 3.98 -9.96 11.19
C LEU A 33 4.50 -10.54 9.88
N PRO A 34 5.37 -9.85 9.14
CA PRO A 34 6.11 -10.45 8.02
C PRO A 34 7.29 -11.28 8.55
N LEU A 35 7.36 -12.51 8.08
CA LEU A 35 8.46 -13.45 8.23
C LEU A 35 9.08 -13.67 6.86
N ILE A 36 10.37 -13.36 6.69
CA ILE A 36 11.08 -13.52 5.42
C ILE A 36 12.22 -14.50 5.63
N PHE A 37 12.19 -15.60 4.90
CA PHE A 37 13.25 -16.56 4.83
C PHE A 37 13.96 -16.45 3.48
N ARG A 38 15.18 -15.91 3.47
CA ARG A 38 16.03 -15.85 2.27
C ARG A 38 16.82 -17.15 2.19
N TYR A 39 16.75 -17.82 1.04
CA TYR A 39 17.38 -19.11 0.82
C TYR A 39 18.37 -19.13 -0.36
N ASN A 40 18.41 -18.05 -1.16
CA ASN A 40 19.34 -17.93 -2.27
C ASN A 40 19.67 -16.46 -2.54
N ASN A 41 20.88 -16.04 -2.20
CA ASN A 41 21.34 -14.66 -2.40
C ASN A 41 21.64 -14.34 -3.88
N LEU A 42 22.07 -15.33 -4.68
CA LEU A 42 22.39 -15.12 -6.10
C LEU A 42 21.14 -14.76 -6.91
N HIS A 43 20.05 -15.46 -6.64
CA HIS A 43 18.77 -15.27 -7.31
C HIS A 43 17.78 -14.43 -6.49
N GLU A 44 18.27 -13.76 -5.43
CA GLU A 44 17.41 -12.99 -4.52
C GLU A 44 16.18 -13.79 -4.06
N GLY A 45 16.35 -15.15 -3.95
CA GLY A 45 15.29 -16.07 -3.62
C GLY A 45 14.88 -15.93 -2.15
N TYR A 46 13.60 -15.69 -1.92
CA TYR A 46 13.03 -15.67 -0.56
C TYR A 46 11.62 -16.24 -0.53
N PHE A 47 11.28 -16.80 0.61
CA PHE A 47 9.92 -17.12 0.99
C PHE A 47 9.46 -16.11 2.04
N LYS A 48 8.31 -15.50 1.82
CA LYS A 48 7.70 -14.54 2.74
C LYS A 48 6.36 -15.07 3.20
N ALA A 49 6.15 -15.17 4.52
CA ALA A 49 4.87 -15.39 5.15
C ALA A 49 4.50 -14.10 5.90
N GLU A 50 3.37 -13.53 5.59
CA GLU A 50 2.89 -12.32 6.23
C GLU A 50 1.48 -12.54 6.76
N MET A 51 1.28 -12.27 8.05
CA MET A 51 -0.04 -12.27 8.66
C MET A 51 -0.32 -10.93 9.33
N GLY A 52 -1.58 -10.55 9.31
CA GLY A 52 -2.01 -9.32 9.97
C GLY A 52 -3.50 -9.30 10.25
N ASN A 53 -3.88 -8.45 11.19
CA ASN A 53 -5.28 -8.25 11.56
C ASN A 53 -5.54 -6.79 11.97
N GLY A 54 -6.81 -6.49 12.21
CA GLY A 54 -7.22 -5.23 12.83
C GLY A 54 -7.50 -4.09 11.86
N ASN A 55 -7.25 -4.26 10.58
CA ASN A 55 -7.62 -3.25 9.61
C ASN A 55 -9.14 -3.20 9.46
N HIS A 56 -9.73 -2.04 9.75
CA HIS A 56 -11.10 -1.74 9.40
C HIS A 56 -11.11 -1.06 8.03
N ILE A 57 -11.79 -1.67 7.11
CA ILE A 57 -11.93 -1.18 5.75
C ILE A 57 -13.38 -0.76 5.56
N THR A 58 -13.59 0.46 5.09
CA THR A 58 -14.91 0.98 4.76
C THR A 58 -15.18 0.71 3.28
N THR A 59 -16.34 0.14 2.95
CA THR A 59 -16.70 -0.04 1.55
C THR A 59 -17.69 1.03 1.10
N ASN A 60 -17.27 1.92 0.23
CA ASN A 60 -18.12 2.97 -0.36
C ASN A 60 -19.26 2.41 -1.18
N ARG A 61 -19.08 1.24 -1.76
CA ARG A 61 -20.13 0.64 -2.56
C ARG A 61 -21.30 0.18 -1.73
N VAL A 62 -21.01 -0.44 -0.59
CA VAL A 62 -22.04 -0.82 0.38
C VAL A 62 -22.66 0.44 0.95
N ALA A 63 -21.87 1.44 1.33
CA ALA A 63 -22.37 2.73 1.80
C ALA A 63 -23.33 3.39 0.81
N ARG A 64 -23.00 3.43 -0.49
CA ARG A 64 -23.89 4.04 -1.52
C ARG A 64 -25.21 3.30 -1.69
N LYS A 65 -25.21 1.97 -1.60
CA LYS A 65 -26.45 1.19 -1.66
C LYS A 65 -27.40 1.52 -0.51
N PHE A 66 -26.87 1.98 0.62
CA PHE A 66 -27.66 2.31 1.81
C PHE A 66 -28.05 3.78 1.92
N VAL A 67 -27.28 4.69 1.31
CA VAL A 67 -27.63 6.13 1.27
C VAL A 67 -28.97 6.37 0.55
N ASP A 68 -29.31 5.56 -0.44
CA ASP A 68 -30.59 5.63 -1.15
C ASP A 68 -31.80 5.20 -0.29
N THR A 69 -31.58 4.68 0.93
CA THR A 69 -32.64 4.14 1.79
C THR A 69 -32.96 4.99 3.03
N ASN A 70 -32.66 6.30 3.03
CA ASN A 70 -32.97 7.22 4.15
C ASN A 70 -32.40 6.82 5.52
N THR A 71 -31.34 6.04 5.56
CA THR A 71 -30.65 5.69 6.82
C THR A 71 -29.79 6.86 7.30
N PRO A 72 -29.86 7.25 8.59
CA PRO A 72 -29.03 8.32 9.12
C PRO A 72 -27.54 8.00 8.92
N THR A 73 -26.81 8.94 8.37
CA THR A 73 -25.37 8.87 8.07
C THR A 73 -24.46 8.77 9.31
N ASP A 74 -25.03 8.75 10.52
CA ASP A 74 -24.30 8.87 11.79
C ASP A 74 -23.54 7.61 12.23
N THR A 75 -23.59 6.51 11.48
CA THR A 75 -22.95 5.27 11.88
C THR A 75 -21.97 4.74 10.81
N ILE A 76 -20.84 5.44 10.65
CA ILE A 76 -19.67 4.97 9.86
C ILE A 76 -19.30 3.53 10.21
N SER A 77 -19.52 3.09 11.45
CA SER A 77 -19.29 1.72 11.91
C SER A 77 -20.12 0.64 11.21
N ASN A 78 -21.26 1.02 10.59
CA ASN A 78 -22.11 0.06 9.89
C ASN A 78 -21.54 -0.43 8.56
N TYR A 79 -20.60 0.31 7.97
CA TYR A 79 -19.99 0.01 6.68
C TYR A 79 -18.58 -0.53 6.81
N GLU A 80 -18.11 -0.72 8.04
CA GLU A 80 -16.77 -1.21 8.31
C GLU A 80 -16.75 -2.73 8.44
N PHE A 81 -15.64 -3.32 8.00
CA PHE A 81 -15.34 -4.71 8.25
C PHE A 81 -13.90 -4.89 8.72
N LYS A 82 -13.70 -5.91 9.54
CA LYS A 82 -12.39 -6.34 9.99
C LYS A 82 -11.80 -7.26 8.94
N ASN A 83 -10.54 -7.07 8.60
CA ASN A 83 -9.81 -7.91 7.65
C ASN A 83 -8.67 -8.63 8.37
N ASP A 84 -8.76 -9.95 8.49
CA ASP A 84 -7.66 -10.81 8.90
C ASP A 84 -7.08 -11.44 7.64
N TYR A 85 -5.75 -11.43 7.47
CA TYR A 85 -5.13 -11.97 6.27
C TYR A 85 -3.88 -12.79 6.57
N LEU A 86 -3.61 -13.73 5.66
CA LEU A 86 -2.38 -14.49 5.55
C LEU A 86 -1.93 -14.44 4.10
N LYS A 87 -0.74 -13.90 3.85
CA LYS A 87 -0.10 -13.87 2.52
C LYS A 87 1.16 -14.72 2.56
N LEU A 88 1.24 -15.69 1.67
CA LEU A 88 2.42 -16.51 1.45
C LEU A 88 2.96 -16.19 0.06
N THR A 89 4.25 -15.90 -0.03
CA THR A 89 4.87 -15.47 -1.29
C THR A 89 6.23 -16.10 -1.44
N ASN A 90 6.53 -16.62 -2.61
CA ASN A 90 7.86 -17.05 -3.01
C ASN A 90 8.33 -16.13 -4.14
N HIS A 91 9.50 -15.54 -3.96
CA HIS A 91 10.13 -14.65 -4.93
C HIS A 91 11.40 -15.30 -5.47
N TRP A 92 11.61 -15.19 -6.78
CA TRP A 92 12.79 -15.70 -7.46
C TRP A 92 13.20 -14.78 -8.60
N ARG A 93 14.44 -14.31 -8.57
CA ARG A 93 15.05 -13.54 -9.66
C ARG A 93 15.74 -14.47 -10.63
N PHE A 94 15.20 -14.59 -11.82
CA PHE A 94 15.76 -15.44 -12.87
C PHE A 94 17.09 -14.87 -13.43
N ASN A 95 17.09 -13.55 -13.70
CA ASN A 95 18.27 -12.82 -14.17
C ASN A 95 18.21 -11.35 -13.71
N GLN A 96 19.15 -10.51 -14.18
CA GLN A 96 19.20 -9.08 -13.80
C GLN A 96 17.95 -8.28 -14.22
N HIS A 97 17.19 -8.79 -15.19
CA HIS A 97 16.06 -8.10 -15.80
C HIS A 97 14.70 -8.66 -15.38
N LEU A 98 14.65 -9.94 -14.97
CA LEU A 98 13.39 -10.64 -14.76
C LEU A 98 13.35 -11.34 -13.42
N ALA A 99 12.28 -11.10 -12.67
CA ALA A 99 11.96 -11.84 -11.45
C ALA A 99 10.49 -12.27 -11.46
N PHE A 100 10.20 -13.34 -10.75
CA PHE A 100 8.87 -13.91 -10.59
C PHE A 100 8.50 -13.98 -9.13
N GLU A 101 7.23 -13.80 -8.87
CA GLU A 101 6.62 -13.97 -7.56
C GLU A 101 5.40 -14.88 -7.70
N VAL A 102 5.31 -15.91 -6.87
CA VAL A 102 4.15 -16.80 -6.80
C VAL A 102 3.69 -16.86 -5.36
N GLY A 103 2.40 -16.75 -5.14
CA GLY A 103 1.89 -16.68 -3.79
C GLY A 103 0.46 -17.20 -3.63
N LEU A 104 0.01 -17.14 -2.38
CA LEU A 104 -1.34 -17.42 -1.97
C LEU A 104 -1.75 -16.37 -0.93
N VAL A 105 -2.88 -15.73 -1.16
CA VAL A 105 -3.44 -14.75 -0.24
C VAL A 105 -4.77 -15.26 0.30
N ASN A 106 -4.90 -15.31 1.62
CA ASN A 106 -6.15 -15.61 2.30
C ASN A 106 -6.63 -14.39 3.06
N HIS A 107 -7.88 -13.99 2.82
CA HIS A 107 -8.55 -12.95 3.58
C HIS A 107 -9.78 -13.54 4.28
N LYS A 108 -9.95 -13.17 5.54
CA LYS A 108 -11.19 -13.38 6.28
C LYS A 108 -11.71 -12.01 6.69
N ARG A 109 -12.86 -11.62 6.15
CA ARG A 109 -13.48 -10.34 6.41
C ARG A 109 -14.78 -10.54 7.18
N LEU A 110 -14.93 -9.79 8.27
CA LEU A 110 -16.08 -9.86 9.16
C LEU A 110 -16.66 -8.44 9.31
N ALA A 111 -17.94 -8.28 9.04
CA ALA A 111 -18.61 -7.01 9.29
C ALA A 111 -18.50 -6.62 10.78
N VAL A 112 -18.26 -5.35 11.07
CA VAL A 112 -18.19 -4.85 12.45
C VAL A 112 -19.57 -4.89 13.09
N ASN A 113 -20.63 -4.63 12.29
CA ASN A 113 -22.02 -4.77 12.70
C ASN A 113 -22.72 -5.86 11.84
N PRO A 114 -22.63 -7.14 12.21
CA PRO A 114 -23.23 -8.24 11.43
C PRO A 114 -24.75 -8.13 11.27
N ALA A 115 -25.44 -7.62 12.29
CA ALA A 115 -26.90 -7.47 12.28
C ALA A 115 -27.38 -6.49 11.19
N PHE A 116 -26.63 -5.41 10.99
CA PHE A 116 -26.92 -4.44 9.95
C PHE A 116 -26.82 -5.08 8.54
N TYR A 117 -25.77 -5.85 8.28
CA TYR A 117 -25.59 -6.51 6.99
C TYR A 117 -26.68 -7.55 6.72
N THR A 118 -26.99 -8.39 7.70
CA THR A 118 -28.00 -9.46 7.55
C THR A 118 -29.42 -8.90 7.40
N SER A 119 -29.76 -7.80 8.09
CA SER A 119 -31.08 -7.16 7.93
C SER A 119 -31.31 -6.58 6.53
N HIS A 120 -30.22 -6.27 5.79
CA HIS A 120 -30.28 -5.77 4.44
C HIS A 120 -30.00 -6.84 3.37
N GLY A 121 -29.97 -8.12 3.77
CA GLY A 121 -29.78 -9.23 2.86
C GLY A 121 -28.31 -9.42 2.37
N TYR A 122 -27.35 -8.81 3.05
CA TYR A 122 -25.93 -8.98 2.73
C TYR A 122 -25.26 -9.99 3.67
N PRO A 123 -24.31 -10.80 3.16
CA PRO A 123 -23.50 -11.64 4.02
C PRO A 123 -22.66 -10.79 4.99
N SER A 124 -22.59 -11.23 6.25
CA SER A 124 -21.81 -10.57 7.29
C SER A 124 -20.35 -11.02 7.33
N SER A 125 -19.99 -12.05 6.59
CA SER A 125 -18.64 -12.59 6.54
C SER A 125 -18.26 -13.06 5.14
N TYR A 126 -16.98 -12.84 4.80
CA TYR A 126 -16.37 -13.23 3.53
C TYR A 126 -15.05 -13.92 3.79
N LYS A 127 -14.81 -14.97 3.02
CA LYS A 127 -13.51 -15.62 2.93
C LYS A 127 -13.05 -15.59 1.48
N SER A 128 -11.82 -15.16 1.26
CA SER A 128 -11.17 -15.19 -0.03
C SER A 128 -9.88 -15.97 0.07
N SER A 129 -9.66 -16.89 -0.85
CA SER A 129 -8.39 -17.57 -1.05
C SER A 129 -8.00 -17.40 -2.51
N ALA A 130 -6.87 -16.75 -2.75
CA ALA A 130 -6.47 -16.35 -4.08
C ALA A 130 -5.00 -16.72 -4.32
N PRO A 131 -4.67 -17.60 -5.26
CA PRO A 131 -3.34 -17.70 -5.82
C PRO A 131 -2.98 -16.39 -6.51
N THR A 132 -1.71 -15.99 -6.38
CA THR A 132 -1.13 -14.80 -6.98
C THR A 132 0.09 -15.16 -7.81
N ILE A 133 0.25 -14.46 -8.93
CA ILE A 133 1.43 -14.56 -9.79
C ILE A 133 1.86 -13.14 -10.11
N GLY A 134 3.13 -12.82 -9.82
CA GLY A 134 3.75 -11.54 -10.13
C GLY A 134 4.93 -11.71 -11.07
N ILE A 135 5.08 -10.78 -11.99
CA ILE A 135 6.23 -10.68 -12.89
C ILE A 135 6.82 -9.30 -12.71
N GLN A 136 8.12 -9.24 -12.46
CA GLN A 136 8.88 -8.00 -12.38
C GLN A 136 9.87 -7.95 -13.51
N TRP A 137 9.82 -6.88 -14.31
CA TRP A 137 10.75 -6.64 -15.39
C TRP A 137 11.53 -5.35 -15.17
N SER A 138 12.85 -5.44 -15.23
CA SER A 138 13.80 -4.34 -15.02
C SER A 138 14.69 -4.19 -16.27
N PRO A 139 14.26 -3.46 -17.33
CA PRO A 139 14.95 -3.43 -18.62
C PRO A 139 16.41 -2.93 -18.54
N LYS A 140 16.73 -2.10 -17.57
CA LYS A 140 18.09 -1.58 -17.32
C LYS A 140 18.74 -2.18 -16.05
N GLY A 141 18.24 -3.33 -15.58
CA GLY A 141 18.69 -3.95 -14.34
C GLY A 141 18.31 -3.13 -13.10
N LYS A 142 19.07 -3.29 -12.02
CA LYS A 142 18.74 -2.72 -10.69
C LYS A 142 18.65 -1.19 -10.61
N ARG A 143 19.21 -0.46 -11.58
CA ARG A 143 19.25 1.01 -11.60
C ARG A 143 18.27 1.64 -12.57
N GLY A 144 17.47 0.85 -13.27
CA GLY A 144 16.53 1.31 -14.27
C GLY A 144 15.10 1.33 -13.78
N PRO A 145 14.16 1.59 -14.70
CA PRO A 145 12.76 1.43 -14.42
C PRO A 145 12.43 -0.02 -14.07
N VAL A 146 11.47 -0.19 -13.18
CA VAL A 146 10.94 -1.48 -12.77
C VAL A 146 9.46 -1.50 -13.12
N LEU A 147 9.05 -2.51 -13.87
CA LEU A 147 7.65 -2.77 -14.20
C LEU A 147 7.22 -4.05 -13.50
N THR A 148 6.08 -4.02 -12.86
CA THR A 148 5.45 -5.19 -12.26
C THR A 148 4.10 -5.45 -12.88
N LEU A 149 3.77 -6.71 -13.02
CA LEU A 149 2.46 -7.20 -13.42
C LEU A 149 2.04 -8.26 -12.43
N ASP A 150 0.98 -8.00 -11.69
CA ASP A 150 0.45 -8.88 -10.66
C ASP A 150 -0.93 -9.38 -11.07
N TYR A 151 -1.11 -10.69 -11.03
CA TYR A 151 -2.37 -11.37 -11.27
C TYR A 151 -2.81 -12.09 -10.01
N GLU A 152 -4.07 -11.91 -9.64
CA GLU A 152 -4.69 -12.54 -8.47
C GLU A 152 -6.03 -13.15 -8.86
N ARG A 153 -6.22 -14.43 -8.52
CA ARG A 153 -7.45 -15.18 -8.80
C ARG A 153 -8.08 -15.68 -7.51
N GLY A 154 -9.18 -15.07 -7.08
CA GLY A 154 -10.03 -15.60 -6.02
C GLY A 154 -10.82 -16.80 -6.55
N ILE A 155 -10.67 -17.95 -5.90
CA ILE A 155 -11.33 -19.20 -6.33
C ILE A 155 -12.35 -19.61 -5.29
N LYS A 156 -13.63 -19.66 -5.68
CA LYS A 156 -14.71 -20.13 -4.81
C LYS A 156 -14.49 -21.62 -4.47
N GLY A 157 -14.61 -21.96 -3.19
CA GLY A 157 -14.38 -23.32 -2.69
C GLY A 157 -12.94 -23.61 -2.25
N LEU A 158 -11.94 -22.88 -2.73
CA LEU A 158 -10.55 -23.06 -2.30
C LEU A 158 -10.38 -22.62 -0.84
N LEU A 159 -9.91 -23.53 0.03
CA LEU A 159 -9.73 -23.29 1.47
C LEU A 159 -10.96 -22.66 2.18
N GLY A 160 -12.16 -22.94 1.68
CA GLY A 160 -13.41 -22.39 2.21
C GLY A 160 -13.71 -20.95 1.73
N SER A 161 -13.10 -20.51 0.63
CA SER A 161 -13.44 -19.25 -0.05
C SER A 161 -14.89 -19.27 -0.54
N ASN A 162 -15.60 -18.17 -0.34
CA ASN A 162 -16.95 -17.94 -0.85
C ASN A 162 -17.01 -16.87 -1.95
N ILE A 163 -15.86 -16.30 -2.34
CA ILE A 163 -15.74 -15.25 -3.34
C ILE A 163 -15.01 -15.78 -4.58
N ASP A 164 -15.46 -15.32 -5.76
CA ASP A 164 -14.84 -15.57 -7.05
C ASP A 164 -14.54 -14.23 -7.72
N TYR A 165 -13.27 -13.98 -8.07
CA TYR A 165 -12.84 -12.75 -8.77
C TYR A 165 -11.51 -12.96 -9.49
N GLU A 166 -11.23 -12.09 -10.45
CA GLU A 166 -9.92 -11.94 -11.07
C GLU A 166 -9.49 -10.49 -11.05
N ARG A 167 -8.26 -10.26 -10.69
CA ARG A 167 -7.66 -8.93 -10.60
C ARG A 167 -6.30 -8.91 -11.29
N VAL A 168 -6.05 -7.85 -12.05
CA VAL A 168 -4.77 -7.55 -12.66
C VAL A 168 -4.32 -6.19 -12.16
N GLU A 169 -3.09 -6.09 -11.70
CA GLU A 169 -2.45 -4.83 -11.33
C GLU A 169 -1.13 -4.67 -12.06
N MET A 170 -0.86 -3.46 -12.53
CA MET A 170 0.39 -3.08 -13.19
C MET A 170 0.96 -1.87 -12.47
N ASP A 171 2.25 -1.87 -12.27
CA ASP A 171 2.97 -0.76 -11.65
C ASP A 171 4.30 -0.52 -12.39
N ALA A 172 4.60 0.73 -12.68
CA ALA A 172 5.84 1.16 -13.29
C ALA A 172 6.49 2.20 -12.43
N GLN A 173 7.73 1.96 -12.05
CA GLN A 173 8.48 2.82 -11.15
C GLN A 173 9.85 3.14 -11.73
N SER A 174 10.28 4.38 -11.63
CA SER A 174 11.62 4.81 -12.04
C SER A 174 12.14 5.95 -11.19
N ILE A 175 13.45 5.93 -10.95
CA ILE A 175 14.17 7.03 -10.31
C ILE A 175 15.20 7.56 -11.31
N PHE A 176 15.15 8.86 -11.57
CA PHE A 176 16.05 9.56 -12.47
C PHE A 176 16.92 10.51 -11.66
N TYR A 177 18.22 10.41 -11.80
CA TYR A 177 19.18 11.28 -11.16
C TYR A 177 19.62 12.36 -12.17
N SER A 178 19.23 13.62 -11.91
CA SER A 178 19.69 14.76 -12.70
C SER A 178 21.08 15.23 -12.29
N SER A 179 21.43 15.02 -11.04
CA SER A 179 22.75 15.27 -10.49
C SER A 179 23.00 14.39 -9.27
N ARG A 180 24.18 14.46 -8.65
CA ARG A 180 24.48 13.70 -7.43
C ARG A 180 23.52 13.97 -6.26
N ARG A 181 22.83 15.12 -6.27
CA ARG A 181 21.98 15.58 -5.16
C ARG A 181 20.53 15.86 -5.58
N ARG A 182 20.16 15.61 -6.85
CA ARG A 182 18.79 15.84 -7.34
C ARG A 182 18.28 14.61 -8.01
N SER A 183 17.10 14.17 -7.60
CA SER A 183 16.43 13.02 -8.19
C SER A 183 14.95 13.30 -8.45
N TYR A 184 14.43 12.61 -9.44
CA TYR A 184 13.01 12.56 -9.78
C TYR A 184 12.58 11.13 -9.67
N SER A 185 11.55 10.88 -8.88
CA SER A 185 10.93 9.57 -8.77
C SER A 185 9.55 9.62 -9.39
N LEU A 186 9.24 8.67 -10.24
CA LEU A 186 7.94 8.53 -10.87
C LEU A 186 7.42 7.11 -10.65
N ARG A 187 6.19 6.99 -10.19
CA ARG A 187 5.43 5.76 -10.10
C ARG A 187 4.09 5.93 -10.79
N VAL A 188 3.76 5.03 -11.68
CA VAL A 188 2.46 4.97 -12.37
C VAL A 188 1.92 3.57 -12.20
N GLY A 189 0.71 3.46 -11.69
CA GLY A 189 0.08 2.17 -11.44
C GLY A 189 -1.36 2.15 -11.90
N SER A 190 -1.83 0.98 -12.28
CA SER A 190 -3.21 0.73 -12.67
C SER A 190 -3.62 -0.67 -12.25
N GLY A 191 -4.88 -0.82 -11.84
CA GLY A 191 -5.47 -2.12 -11.55
C GLY A 191 -6.91 -2.19 -12.02
N PHE A 192 -7.33 -3.37 -12.40
CA PHE A 192 -8.70 -3.62 -12.82
C PHE A 192 -9.11 -5.06 -12.53
N TYR A 193 -10.41 -5.26 -12.38
CA TYR A 193 -11.01 -6.58 -12.26
C TYR A 193 -11.47 -7.07 -13.62
N THR A 194 -10.94 -8.22 -14.08
CA THR A 194 -11.39 -8.91 -15.30
C THR A 194 -12.64 -9.74 -15.03
N ARG A 195 -12.78 -10.24 -13.80
CA ARG A 195 -13.95 -10.98 -13.35
C ARG A 195 -14.34 -10.57 -11.94
N LYS A 196 -15.65 -10.43 -11.72
CA LYS A 196 -16.28 -10.16 -10.44
C LYS A 196 -17.38 -11.15 -10.21
N GLY A 197 -17.34 -11.82 -9.07
CA GLY A 197 -18.41 -12.72 -8.65
C GLY A 197 -19.59 -11.98 -8.01
N ASP A 198 -20.56 -12.73 -7.52
CA ASP A 198 -21.80 -12.18 -6.94
C ASP A 198 -21.57 -11.32 -5.70
N HIS A 199 -20.45 -11.52 -4.98
CA HIS A 199 -20.12 -10.86 -3.71
C HIS A 199 -18.88 -9.97 -3.81
N TRP A 200 -18.70 -9.31 -4.93
CA TRP A 200 -17.53 -8.47 -5.19
C TRP A 200 -17.48 -7.17 -4.39
N ASP A 201 -18.52 -6.80 -3.65
CA ASP A 201 -18.57 -5.59 -2.82
C ASP A 201 -17.47 -5.54 -1.75
N PHE A 202 -16.84 -6.69 -1.43
CA PHE A 202 -15.76 -6.81 -0.44
C PHE A 202 -14.39 -7.02 -1.06
N VAL A 203 -14.30 -7.01 -2.38
CA VAL A 203 -13.03 -7.07 -3.09
C VAL A 203 -12.56 -5.63 -3.32
N ASP A 204 -11.36 -5.34 -2.91
CA ASP A 204 -10.77 -4.01 -2.96
C ASP A 204 -9.30 -4.05 -3.36
N TYR A 205 -8.78 -2.89 -3.71
CA TYR A 205 -7.35 -2.67 -3.93
C TYR A 205 -6.72 -2.22 -2.61
N THR A 206 -6.06 -3.13 -1.91
CA THR A 206 -5.44 -2.85 -0.61
C THR A 206 -4.02 -2.29 -0.71
N ASN A 207 -3.44 -2.25 -1.90
CA ASN A 207 -2.01 -2.06 -2.10
C ASN A 207 -1.57 -0.62 -2.36
N PHE A 208 -2.41 0.39 -2.12
CA PHE A 208 -2.01 1.79 -2.33
C PHE A 208 -0.91 2.28 -1.38
N HIS A 209 -0.79 1.64 -0.22
CA HIS A 209 0.22 1.94 0.78
C HIS A 209 1.42 0.98 0.75
N ASP A 210 1.34 -0.10 -0.02
CA ASP A 210 2.42 -1.07 -0.10
C ASP A 210 3.30 -0.80 -1.31
N ASN A 211 4.56 -0.54 -1.04
CA ASN A 211 5.58 -0.49 -2.05
C ASN A 211 6.07 -1.92 -2.31
N ASN A 212 5.50 -2.59 -3.30
CA ASN A 212 5.82 -3.98 -3.63
C ASN A 212 7.13 -4.13 -4.41
N ILE A 213 7.79 -3.03 -4.76
CA ILE A 213 8.97 -3.07 -5.61
C ILE A 213 10.23 -3.17 -4.75
N PRO A 214 11.04 -4.22 -4.93
CA PRO A 214 12.34 -4.32 -4.27
C PRO A 214 13.26 -3.19 -4.74
N GLY A 215 13.93 -2.54 -3.82
CA GLY A 215 14.87 -1.48 -4.14
C GLY A 215 14.46 -0.09 -3.71
N GLY A 216 13.37 -0.01 -3.01
CA GLY A 216 12.93 1.10 -2.18
C GLY A 216 13.08 2.49 -2.77
N TRP A 217 12.14 3.31 -2.48
CA TRP A 217 12.27 4.75 -2.59
C TRP A 217 13.24 5.25 -1.52
N ASN A 218 13.82 6.43 -1.74
CA ASN A 218 14.77 7.02 -0.78
C ASN A 218 14.11 7.49 0.53
N ASP A 219 12.78 7.47 0.59
CA ASP A 219 11.99 7.78 1.78
C ASP A 219 10.70 6.95 1.82
N ASP A 220 10.06 6.92 2.99
CA ASP A 220 8.84 6.14 3.24
C ASP A 220 7.58 6.79 2.64
N TRP A 221 7.64 7.99 2.05
CA TRP A 221 6.49 8.75 1.53
C TRP A 221 6.45 8.84 0.01
N SER A 222 7.59 8.62 -0.65
CA SER A 222 7.65 8.63 -2.12
C SER A 222 6.91 7.45 -2.72
N GLY A 223 6.00 7.72 -3.64
CA GLY A 223 5.22 6.70 -4.32
C GLY A 223 4.00 6.21 -3.56
N GLU A 224 3.60 6.91 -2.49
CA GLU A 224 2.45 6.60 -1.66
C GLU A 224 1.49 7.78 -1.54
N PHE A 225 0.33 7.54 -0.96
CA PHE A 225 -0.65 8.56 -0.57
C PHE A 225 -0.66 8.67 0.95
N GLU A 226 -0.52 9.89 1.46
CA GLU A 226 -0.39 10.12 2.89
C GLU A 226 -1.72 10.43 3.58
N LEU A 227 -2.66 11.03 2.88
CA LEU A 227 -3.96 11.43 3.40
C LEU A 227 -5.12 10.61 2.84
N LEU A 228 -4.84 9.72 1.87
CA LEU A 228 -5.86 8.94 1.20
C LEU A 228 -6.63 8.05 2.17
N SER A 229 -7.92 8.27 2.25
CA SER A 229 -8.83 7.43 3.02
C SER A 229 -9.24 6.19 2.21
N SER A 230 -9.41 5.05 2.89
CA SER A 230 -9.87 3.81 2.27
C SER A 230 -11.19 3.94 1.52
N GLN A 231 -12.04 4.89 1.93
CA GLN A 231 -13.30 5.18 1.24
C GLN A 231 -13.14 5.63 -0.23
N TRP A 232 -11.97 6.10 -0.65
CA TRP A 232 -11.74 6.58 -2.00
C TRP A 232 -11.50 5.45 -3.02
N TYR A 233 -10.94 4.34 -2.62
CA TYR A 233 -10.52 3.27 -3.53
C TYR A 233 -11.19 1.93 -3.28
N ASN A 234 -11.81 1.71 -2.12
CA ASN A 234 -12.47 0.45 -1.81
C ASN A 234 -13.63 0.19 -2.76
N ALA A 235 -13.74 -1.06 -3.20
CA ALA A 235 -14.77 -1.54 -4.14
C ALA A 235 -14.77 -0.84 -5.50
N SER A 236 -13.67 -0.24 -5.90
CA SER A 236 -13.51 0.35 -7.24
C SER A 236 -13.35 -0.75 -8.30
N ASP A 237 -13.85 -0.48 -9.50
CA ASP A 237 -13.74 -1.41 -10.63
C ASP A 237 -12.35 -1.39 -11.24
N TYR A 238 -11.76 -0.21 -11.28
CA TYR A 238 -10.39 0.06 -11.71
C TYR A 238 -9.83 1.27 -11.00
N TYR A 239 -8.53 1.38 -11.01
CA TYR A 239 -7.84 2.61 -10.62
C TYR A 239 -6.69 2.92 -11.57
N VAL A 240 -6.33 4.18 -11.63
CA VAL A 240 -5.06 4.68 -12.17
C VAL A 240 -4.47 5.61 -11.15
N ARG A 241 -3.21 5.38 -10.78
CA ARG A 241 -2.46 6.26 -9.88
C ARG A 241 -1.19 6.76 -10.51
N THR A 242 -0.78 7.94 -10.11
CA THR A 242 0.50 8.54 -10.44
C THR A 242 1.07 9.20 -9.21
N ASN A 243 2.32 8.89 -8.88
CA ASN A 243 3.04 9.53 -7.80
C ASN A 243 4.36 10.06 -8.36
N PHE A 244 4.60 11.33 -8.17
CA PHE A 244 5.82 12.00 -8.58
C PHE A 244 6.49 12.65 -7.36
N THR A 245 7.79 12.45 -7.21
CA THR A 245 8.59 13.09 -6.17
C THR A 245 9.80 13.74 -6.77
N TYR A 246 10.04 15.00 -6.42
CA TYR A 246 11.26 15.72 -6.73
C TYR A 246 12.07 15.92 -5.46
N GLU A 247 13.30 15.45 -5.43
CA GLU A 247 14.23 15.60 -4.31
C GLU A 247 15.39 16.53 -4.71
N ALA A 248 15.68 17.51 -3.86
CA ALA A 248 16.81 18.42 -4.03
C ALA A 248 17.36 18.89 -2.66
N PRO A 249 18.62 19.32 -2.58
CA PRO A 249 19.18 19.82 -1.32
C PRO A 249 18.65 21.19 -0.90
N MET A 250 18.14 21.97 -1.85
CA MET A 250 17.67 23.35 -1.61
C MET A 250 16.49 23.64 -2.53
N LEU A 251 15.29 23.76 -1.95
CA LEU A 251 14.07 24.16 -2.67
C LEU A 251 13.50 25.46 -2.10
N ALA A 252 13.14 25.48 -0.83
CA ALA A 252 12.51 26.62 -0.20
C ALA A 252 13.07 26.88 1.22
N VAL A 253 12.87 25.97 2.16
CA VAL A 253 13.23 26.17 3.58
C VAL A 253 14.74 26.16 3.80
N ALA A 254 15.49 25.44 2.98
CA ALA A 254 16.96 25.46 3.03
C ALA A 254 17.59 26.83 2.73
N TRP A 255 16.84 27.76 2.10
CA TRP A 255 17.27 29.14 1.87
C TRP A 255 17.13 30.02 3.11
N VAL A 256 16.38 29.58 4.14
CA VAL A 256 16.17 30.36 5.35
C VAL A 256 17.45 30.34 6.20
N PRO A 257 18.05 31.50 6.54
CA PRO A 257 19.20 31.55 7.43
C PRO A 257 18.89 30.91 8.76
N LEU A 258 19.86 30.26 9.38
CA LEU A 258 19.78 29.50 10.63
C LEU A 258 19.11 28.12 10.50
N ILE A 259 17.99 27.98 9.81
CA ILE A 259 17.28 26.71 9.64
C ILE A 259 17.92 25.89 8.54
N GLY A 260 18.24 26.51 7.41
CA GLY A 260 18.75 25.83 6.21
C GLY A 260 20.00 25.00 6.42
N ARG A 261 20.85 25.38 7.37
CA ARG A 261 22.07 24.62 7.70
C ARG A 261 21.82 23.22 8.28
N PHE A 262 20.62 22.99 8.79
CA PHE A 262 20.23 21.69 9.35
C PHE A 262 19.52 20.79 8.34
N ILE A 263 19.15 21.36 7.18
CA ILE A 263 18.41 20.65 6.15
C ILE A 263 19.39 19.90 5.24
N GLU A 264 19.21 18.61 5.12
CA GLU A 264 19.96 17.76 4.21
C GLU A 264 19.30 17.67 2.83
N LYS A 265 17.99 17.56 2.83
CA LYS A 265 17.17 17.36 1.62
C LYS A 265 15.77 17.92 1.78
N GLU A 266 15.25 18.42 0.68
CA GLU A 266 13.87 18.86 0.54
C GLU A 266 13.20 18.08 -0.59
N ARG A 267 11.90 17.80 -0.45
CA ARG A 267 11.13 17.03 -1.41
C ARG A 267 9.79 17.67 -1.69
N LEU A 268 9.40 17.61 -2.96
CA LEU A 268 8.04 17.91 -3.41
C LEU A 268 7.38 16.62 -3.83
N TYR A 269 6.16 16.39 -3.37
CA TYR A 269 5.34 15.23 -3.68
C TYR A 269 4.08 15.67 -4.43
N ILE A 270 3.79 14.98 -5.51
CA ILE A 270 2.56 15.15 -6.28
C ILE A 270 1.99 13.76 -6.52
N SER A 271 0.83 13.49 -5.98
CA SER A 271 0.17 12.19 -6.13
C SER A 271 -1.24 12.39 -6.67
N SER A 272 -1.68 11.54 -7.56
CA SER A 272 -3.03 11.55 -8.13
C SER A 272 -3.59 10.15 -8.26
N LEU A 273 -4.88 10.00 -7.93
CA LEU A 273 -5.63 8.77 -8.02
C LEU A 273 -6.96 9.01 -8.76
N VAL A 274 -7.19 8.20 -9.77
CA VAL A 274 -8.47 8.15 -10.48
C VAL A 274 -9.08 6.77 -10.28
N VAL A 275 -10.30 6.74 -9.77
CA VAL A 275 -11.09 5.52 -9.60
C VAL A 275 -12.47 5.71 -10.22
N ARG A 276 -13.13 4.61 -10.59
CA ARG A 276 -14.47 4.67 -11.18
C ARG A 276 -15.46 5.25 -10.18
N HIS A 277 -16.35 6.12 -10.66
CA HIS A 277 -17.43 6.77 -9.89
C HIS A 277 -16.98 7.77 -8.81
N LEU A 278 -15.70 8.11 -8.76
CA LEU A 278 -15.18 9.17 -7.92
C LEU A 278 -14.47 10.20 -8.77
N HIS A 279 -14.56 11.45 -8.36
CA HIS A 279 -13.76 12.51 -8.96
C HIS A 279 -12.27 12.29 -8.67
N PRO A 280 -11.37 12.82 -9.52
CA PRO A 280 -9.94 12.67 -9.27
C PRO A 280 -9.54 13.16 -7.87
N TYR A 281 -8.77 12.34 -7.19
CA TYR A 281 -8.15 12.68 -5.92
C TYR A 281 -6.70 13.05 -6.16
N SER A 282 -6.21 14.09 -5.51
CA SER A 282 -4.82 14.51 -5.64
C SER A 282 -4.25 14.94 -4.29
N GLU A 283 -2.97 14.68 -4.09
CA GLU A 283 -2.21 15.17 -2.94
C GLU A 283 -1.01 15.97 -3.41
N LEU A 284 -0.76 17.09 -2.74
CA LEU A 284 0.46 17.87 -2.86
C LEU A 284 1.18 17.84 -1.52
N GLY A 285 2.45 17.51 -1.53
CA GLY A 285 3.25 17.42 -0.31
C GLY A 285 4.57 18.17 -0.41
N TYR A 286 5.03 18.64 0.73
CA TYR A 286 6.37 19.20 0.88
C TYR A 286 7.04 18.58 2.10
N GLY A 287 8.24 18.03 1.92
CA GLY A 287 8.99 17.35 2.95
C GLY A 287 10.37 17.93 3.15
N VAL A 288 10.83 17.94 4.37
CA VAL A 288 12.14 18.37 4.80
C VAL A 288 12.80 17.27 5.62
N THR A 289 14.01 16.90 5.24
CA THR A 289 14.80 15.90 5.99
C THR A 289 16.01 16.61 6.60
N THR A 290 16.14 16.44 7.89
CA THR A 290 17.31 16.82 8.68
C THR A 290 18.08 15.56 9.08
N ARG A 291 19.16 15.73 9.81
CA ARG A 291 19.98 14.60 10.29
C ARG A 291 19.22 13.66 11.25
N LEU A 292 18.23 14.16 11.99
CA LEU A 292 17.55 13.42 13.07
C LEU A 292 16.08 13.14 12.77
N MET A 293 15.47 13.95 11.91
CA MET A 293 14.03 13.87 11.67
C MET A 293 13.68 14.23 10.25
N THR A 294 12.57 13.70 9.80
CA THR A 294 11.90 14.08 8.56
C THR A 294 10.52 14.63 8.89
N LEU A 295 10.18 15.77 8.32
CA LEU A 295 8.89 16.44 8.45
C LEU A 295 8.27 16.57 7.07
N GLY A 296 6.97 16.28 6.96
CA GLY A 296 6.20 16.46 5.74
C GLY A 296 4.84 17.09 6.01
N VAL A 297 4.43 17.97 5.13
CA VAL A 297 3.10 18.57 5.11
C VAL A 297 2.46 18.20 3.79
N PHE A 298 1.24 17.66 3.85
CA PHE A 298 0.48 17.18 2.70
C PHE A 298 -0.89 17.84 2.69
N ALA A 299 -1.33 18.24 1.51
CA ALA A 299 -2.65 18.79 1.26
C ALA A 299 -3.39 17.88 0.28
N ALA A 300 -4.60 17.49 0.62
CA ALA A 300 -5.47 16.65 -0.18
C ALA A 300 -6.50 17.51 -0.93
N PHE A 301 -6.79 17.12 -2.15
CA PHE A 301 -7.75 17.76 -3.03
C PHE A 301 -8.66 16.72 -3.65
N HIS A 302 -9.94 16.99 -3.68
CA HIS A 302 -10.94 16.21 -4.34
C HIS A 302 -11.66 17.06 -5.40
N ASN A 303 -11.56 16.64 -6.67
CA ASN A 303 -12.09 17.43 -7.80
C ASN A 303 -11.65 18.90 -7.77
N ALA A 304 -10.37 19.15 -7.54
CA ALA A 304 -9.76 20.48 -7.38
C ALA A 304 -10.24 21.31 -6.16
N SER A 305 -11.14 20.77 -5.34
CA SER A 305 -11.53 21.38 -4.06
C SER A 305 -10.62 20.87 -2.94
N PHE A 306 -10.21 21.78 -2.06
CA PHE A 306 -9.42 21.41 -0.88
C PHE A 306 -10.22 20.50 0.04
N ASP A 307 -9.65 19.34 0.41
CA ASP A 307 -10.27 18.32 1.25
C ASP A 307 -9.69 18.31 2.67
N GLY A 308 -8.36 18.51 2.77
CA GLY A 308 -7.73 18.51 4.08
C GLY A 308 -6.22 18.70 4.01
N ILE A 309 -5.63 18.89 5.18
CA ILE A 309 -4.19 19.01 5.37
C ILE A 309 -3.75 18.05 6.47
N GLY A 310 -2.58 17.45 6.31
CA GLY A 310 -1.97 16.59 7.33
C GLY A 310 -0.47 16.76 7.39
N CYS A 311 0.07 16.54 8.59
CA CYS A 311 1.49 16.55 8.82
C CYS A 311 1.98 15.14 9.13
N ARG A 312 3.13 14.79 8.59
CA ARG A 312 3.85 13.55 8.88
C ARG A 312 5.21 13.87 9.47
N PHE A 313 5.65 13.06 10.40
CA PHE A 313 6.99 13.17 10.96
C PHE A 313 7.57 11.78 11.20
N GLY A 314 8.86 11.65 10.96
CA GLY A 314 9.63 10.47 11.21
C GLY A 314 10.90 10.83 12.00
N PHE A 315 11.30 9.98 12.92
CA PHE A 315 12.55 10.12 13.66
C PHE A 315 13.47 8.96 13.30
N GLU A 316 14.70 9.28 12.90
CA GLU A 316 15.78 8.31 12.70
C GLU A 316 16.73 8.36 13.91
N LEU A 317 16.42 7.57 14.95
CA LEU A 317 17.23 7.54 16.17
C LEU A 317 18.55 6.76 16.02
N PHE A 318 18.63 5.87 15.03
CA PHE A 318 19.79 4.99 14.78
C PHE A 318 20.12 4.95 13.30
N ARG A 319 20.70 6.02 12.80
CA ARG A 319 21.33 5.98 11.50
C ARG A 319 22.68 5.29 11.67
N ASN A 320 22.89 4.16 11.01
CA ASN A 320 24.20 3.48 10.99
C ASN A 320 25.25 4.49 10.52
N TRP A 321 26.21 4.74 11.38
CA TRP A 321 27.39 5.56 11.13
C TRP A 321 28.37 4.82 10.27
#